data_e8c9d0b283ef439abd8373014d7e44aa
#
_entry.id   e8c9d0b283ef439abd8373014d7e44aa
#
_cell.length_a   1.000
_cell.length_b   1.000
_cell.length_c   1.000
_cell.angle_alpha   90.00
_cell.angle_beta   90.00
_cell.angle_gamma   90.00
#
_symmetry.space_group_name_H-M   'P 1'
#
loop_
_entity.id
_entity.type
_entity.pdbx_description
1 polymer ?
#
loop_
_entity_poly.entity_id
_entity_poly.type
_entity_poly.pdbx_seq_one_letter_code
_entity_poly.pdbx_strand_id
1 'polypeptide(L)'
;DYYTHFTSPIRRYPDTMVHRLITRYQQGGRSANKDHYEELCEHCSDMEQVAANAERDSIKYKMVEFMGDHLGEEFDAHISGIQSFGIYCEIDENHCEGMVPMRDLDDDYYDFDERNYCLVGRRRHNRYQLGDPIRIKVARVNLEKKQLDFTIISNNGAKTKKKTEKEDGAKDGEKPKGSKSSKGKRKR
;
A
#
# COMPACT_ATOMS: atom_id res chain seq x y z
N ASP A 1 7.37 30.04 10.37
CA ASP A 1 6.31 30.10 11.39
C ASP A 1 6.86 29.49 12.68
N TYR A 2 6.64 30.17 13.78
CA TYR A 2 7.11 29.74 15.10
C TYR A 2 6.12 28.73 15.69
N TYR A 3 6.32 27.43 15.41
CA TYR A 3 5.51 26.36 15.97
C TYR A 3 6.32 25.57 16.99
N THR A 4 5.67 25.13 18.06
CA THR A 4 6.26 24.21 19.03
C THR A 4 5.20 23.25 19.59
N HIS A 5 5.64 22.06 19.97
CA HIS A 5 4.85 21.11 20.73
C HIS A 5 4.71 21.61 22.18
N PHE A 6 3.52 21.42 22.79
CA PHE A 6 3.24 21.93 24.13
C PHE A 6 2.37 21.01 24.99
N THR A 7 1.46 20.25 24.36
CA THR A 7 0.30 19.66 25.05
C THR A 7 0.52 18.25 25.63
N SER A 8 1.66 17.62 25.41
CA SER A 8 1.91 16.24 25.82
C SER A 8 3.27 16.06 26.54
N PRO A 9 3.53 16.75 27.65
CA PRO A 9 4.84 16.73 28.33
C PRO A 9 5.19 15.38 29.00
N ILE A 10 4.21 14.47 29.16
CA ILE A 10 4.44 13.14 29.74
C ILE A 10 5.26 12.26 28.79
N ARG A 11 5.03 12.36 27.51
CA ARG A 11 5.63 11.47 26.48
C ARG A 11 6.56 12.17 25.49
N ARG A 12 6.58 13.50 25.46
CA ARG A 12 7.44 14.29 24.59
C ARG A 12 8.30 15.25 25.40
N TYR A 13 9.59 15.04 25.34
CA TYR A 13 10.55 15.89 26.08
C TYR A 13 10.57 17.34 25.59
N PRO A 14 10.41 17.67 24.30
CA PRO A 14 10.29 19.06 23.84
C PRO A 14 9.19 19.85 24.55
N ASP A 15 8.04 19.24 24.80
CA ASP A 15 6.94 19.86 25.53
C ASP A 15 7.37 20.23 26.97
N THR A 16 8.06 19.30 27.63
CA THR A 16 8.62 19.53 28.96
C THR A 16 9.65 20.68 28.98
N MET A 17 10.50 20.78 27.94
CA MET A 17 11.44 21.88 27.79
C MET A 17 10.72 23.22 27.67
N VAL A 18 9.66 23.28 26.85
CA VAL A 18 8.85 24.51 26.68
C VAL A 18 8.19 24.90 28.01
N HIS A 19 7.59 23.95 28.75
CA HIS A 19 7.01 24.22 30.07
C HIS A 19 8.06 24.82 31.04
N ARG A 20 9.26 24.24 31.09
CA ARG A 20 10.35 24.74 31.94
C ARG A 20 10.82 26.13 31.52
N LEU A 21 10.92 26.39 30.22
CA LEU A 21 11.31 27.71 29.69
C LEU A 21 10.26 28.78 30.02
N ILE A 22 8.97 28.47 29.87
CA ILE A 22 7.89 29.39 30.21
C ILE A 22 7.95 29.74 31.70
N THR A 23 8.06 28.74 32.58
CA THR A 23 8.19 28.96 34.03
C THR A 23 9.39 29.85 34.38
N ARG A 24 10.54 29.55 33.74
CA ARG A 24 11.78 30.36 33.94
C ARG A 24 11.57 31.82 33.52
N TYR A 25 10.92 32.05 32.37
CA TYR A 25 10.72 33.43 31.88
C TYR A 25 9.67 34.19 32.68
N GLN A 26 8.62 33.53 33.15
CA GLN A 26 7.66 34.15 34.09
C GLN A 26 8.28 34.58 35.40
N GLN A 27 9.34 33.89 35.85
CA GLN A 27 10.10 34.23 37.05
C GLN A 27 11.21 35.26 36.77
N GLY A 28 11.27 35.90 35.60
CA GLY A 28 12.27 36.89 35.23
C GLY A 28 13.62 36.32 34.83
N GLY A 29 13.69 35.02 34.50
CA GLY A 29 14.92 34.38 34.05
C GLY A 29 15.40 34.89 32.68
N ARG A 30 16.73 34.85 32.48
CA ARG A 30 17.36 35.25 31.22
C ARG A 30 17.01 34.29 30.08
N SER A 31 17.09 34.78 28.84
CA SER A 31 16.95 34.00 27.62
C SER A 31 17.86 32.77 27.65
N ALA A 32 17.31 31.64 27.18
CA ALA A 32 18.05 30.40 27.08
C ALA A 32 19.09 30.45 25.94
N ASN A 33 20.10 29.59 26.02
CA ASN A 33 21.05 29.43 24.92
C ASN A 33 20.36 28.68 23.77
N LYS A 34 20.24 29.35 22.61
CA LYS A 34 19.59 28.82 21.43
C LYS A 34 20.28 27.56 20.95
N ASP A 35 21.59 27.55 20.80
CA ASP A 35 22.34 26.45 20.20
C ASP A 35 22.19 25.18 21.03
N HIS A 36 22.23 25.31 22.36
CA HIS A 36 22.01 24.16 23.25
C HIS A 36 20.60 23.56 23.11
N TYR A 37 19.57 24.39 22.96
CA TYR A 37 18.21 23.87 22.78
C TYR A 37 17.99 23.30 21.37
N GLU A 38 18.69 23.82 20.36
CA GLU A 38 18.70 23.25 19.01
C GLU A 38 19.25 21.82 19.02
N GLU A 39 20.43 21.59 19.63
CA GLU A 39 21.03 20.26 19.81
C GLU A 39 20.09 19.29 20.53
N LEU A 40 19.40 19.74 21.58
CA LEU A 40 18.42 18.92 22.30
C LEU A 40 17.20 18.57 21.44
N CYS A 41 16.73 19.50 20.60
CA CYS A 41 15.61 19.24 19.70
C CYS A 41 15.98 18.26 18.58
N GLU A 42 17.19 18.38 18.00
CA GLU A 42 17.71 17.42 17.03
C GLU A 42 17.78 16.03 17.65
N HIS A 43 18.39 15.91 18.83
CA HIS A 43 18.46 14.64 19.56
C HIS A 43 17.07 14.04 19.83
N CYS A 44 16.07 14.85 20.20
CA CYS A 44 14.70 14.39 20.42
C CYS A 44 14.08 13.85 19.11
N SER A 45 14.33 14.51 17.98
CA SER A 45 13.83 14.07 16.67
C SER A 45 14.44 12.74 16.24
N ASP A 46 15.74 12.57 16.44
CA ASP A 46 16.44 11.32 16.15
C ASP A 46 15.91 10.15 17.01
N MET A 47 15.70 10.41 18.31
CA MET A 47 15.16 9.40 19.22
C MET A 47 13.70 9.04 18.90
N GLU A 48 12.89 9.98 18.44
CA GLU A 48 11.52 9.73 17.97
C GLU A 48 11.54 8.82 16.72
N GLN A 49 12.45 9.08 15.78
CA GLN A 49 12.62 8.23 14.60
C GLN A 49 13.06 6.79 14.98
N VAL A 50 14.00 6.66 15.90
CA VAL A 50 14.45 5.36 16.41
C VAL A 50 13.28 4.61 17.08
N ALA A 51 12.50 5.29 17.92
CA ALA A 51 11.34 4.71 18.60
C ALA A 51 10.27 4.24 17.58
N ALA A 52 9.95 5.07 16.59
CA ALA A 52 8.98 4.72 15.55
C ALA A 52 9.44 3.52 14.70
N ASN A 53 10.73 3.44 14.38
CA ASN A 53 11.29 2.31 13.66
C ASN A 53 11.26 1.03 14.51
N ALA A 54 11.58 1.13 15.80
CA ALA A 54 11.52 -0.01 16.72
C ALA A 54 10.09 -0.55 16.87
N GLU A 55 9.09 0.32 16.95
CA GLU A 55 7.68 -0.06 16.98
C GLU A 55 7.27 -0.81 15.71
N ARG A 56 7.56 -0.25 14.53
CA ARG A 56 7.29 -0.90 13.23
C ARG A 56 7.96 -2.27 13.13
N ASP A 57 9.22 -2.34 13.54
CA ASP A 57 10.01 -3.57 13.52
C ASP A 57 9.46 -4.64 14.46
N SER A 58 8.96 -4.23 15.64
CA SER A 58 8.32 -5.13 16.59
C SER A 58 7.02 -5.72 16.04
N ILE A 59 6.18 -4.86 15.44
CA ILE A 59 4.94 -5.30 14.78
C ILE A 59 5.26 -6.27 13.65
N LYS A 60 6.21 -5.90 12.77
CA LYS A 60 6.62 -6.75 11.64
C LYS A 60 7.16 -8.10 12.11
N TYR A 61 7.97 -8.13 13.17
CA TYR A 61 8.47 -9.36 13.74
C TYR A 61 7.33 -10.28 14.20
N LYS A 62 6.33 -9.72 14.91
CA LYS A 62 5.17 -10.49 15.38
C LYS A 62 4.26 -10.98 14.25
N MET A 63 4.11 -10.20 13.20
CA MET A 63 3.39 -10.64 11.99
C MET A 63 4.08 -11.82 11.31
N VAL A 64 5.42 -11.75 11.17
CA VAL A 64 6.20 -12.85 10.57
C VAL A 64 6.18 -14.11 11.46
N GLU A 65 6.27 -13.94 12.78
CA GLU A 65 6.13 -15.05 13.75
C GLU A 65 4.76 -15.73 13.62
N PHE A 66 3.68 -14.95 13.58
CA PHE A 66 2.31 -15.45 13.39
C PHE A 66 2.16 -16.22 12.07
N MET A 67 2.68 -15.68 10.97
CA MET A 67 2.62 -16.33 9.67
C MET A 67 3.48 -17.61 9.59
N GLY A 68 4.39 -17.83 10.54
CA GLY A 68 5.15 -19.06 10.66
C GLY A 68 4.28 -20.30 10.91
N ASP A 69 3.18 -20.14 11.64
CA ASP A 69 2.23 -21.21 11.93
C ASP A 69 1.30 -21.51 10.74
N HIS A 70 1.22 -20.61 9.77
CA HIS A 70 0.37 -20.68 8.57
C HIS A 70 1.13 -21.02 7.29
N LEU A 71 2.30 -21.67 7.41
CA LEU A 71 3.10 -22.10 6.25
C LEU A 71 2.31 -23.05 5.36
N GLY A 72 2.24 -22.70 4.07
CA GLY A 72 1.55 -23.50 3.06
C GLY A 72 0.05 -23.21 2.95
N GLU A 73 -0.53 -22.34 3.76
CA GLU A 73 -1.91 -21.90 3.65
C GLU A 73 -2.08 -20.86 2.55
N GLU A 74 -3.32 -20.74 2.06
CA GLU A 74 -3.71 -19.85 0.97
C GLU A 74 -4.54 -18.70 1.51
N PHE A 75 -4.22 -17.48 1.07
CA PHE A 75 -4.90 -16.26 1.47
C PHE A 75 -5.31 -15.42 0.26
N ASP A 76 -6.40 -14.70 0.39
CA ASP A 76 -6.75 -13.63 -0.51
C ASP A 76 -5.97 -12.36 -0.10
N ALA A 77 -5.39 -11.70 -1.10
CA ALA A 77 -4.49 -10.58 -0.91
C ALA A 77 -4.62 -9.58 -2.06
N HIS A 78 -4.05 -8.42 -1.89
CA HIS A 78 -3.91 -7.43 -2.95
C HIS A 78 -2.45 -7.00 -3.13
N ILE A 79 -2.13 -6.47 -4.29
CA ILE A 79 -0.79 -5.97 -4.59
C ILE A 79 -0.60 -4.61 -3.92
N SER A 80 0.28 -4.54 -2.91
CA SER A 80 0.64 -3.31 -2.19
C SER A 80 1.80 -2.56 -2.83
N GLY A 81 2.69 -3.25 -3.55
CA GLY A 81 3.84 -2.64 -4.19
C GLY A 81 4.41 -3.48 -5.33
N ILE A 82 5.06 -2.82 -6.28
CA ILE A 82 5.72 -3.49 -7.42
C ILE A 82 7.13 -2.93 -7.56
N GLN A 83 8.11 -3.83 -7.67
CA GLN A 83 9.51 -3.52 -7.88
C GLN A 83 10.09 -4.39 -9.02
N SER A 84 11.24 -4.02 -9.53
CA SER A 84 11.92 -4.77 -10.59
C SER A 84 12.30 -6.20 -10.21
N PHE A 85 12.39 -6.51 -8.91
CA PHE A 85 12.77 -7.82 -8.38
C PHE A 85 11.61 -8.65 -7.83
N GLY A 86 10.40 -8.09 -7.72
CA GLY A 86 9.23 -8.79 -7.21
C GLY A 86 8.02 -7.93 -6.94
N ILE A 87 6.95 -8.58 -6.49
CA ILE A 87 5.66 -7.98 -6.14
C ILE A 87 5.49 -8.05 -4.62
N TYR A 88 5.14 -6.94 -4.00
CA TYR A 88 4.70 -6.91 -2.61
C TYR A 88 3.20 -7.12 -2.55
N CYS A 89 2.77 -8.00 -1.66
CA CYS A 89 1.38 -8.37 -1.48
C CYS A 89 1.00 -8.23 -0.02
N GLU A 90 -0.16 -7.68 0.25
CA GLU A 90 -0.74 -7.56 1.58
C GLU A 90 -1.97 -8.47 1.67
N ILE A 91 -2.02 -9.30 2.71
CA ILE A 91 -3.14 -10.20 2.99
C ILE A 91 -4.31 -9.37 3.52
N ASP A 92 -5.52 -9.58 2.96
CA ASP A 92 -6.70 -8.77 3.30
C ASP A 92 -7.20 -8.97 4.74
N GLU A 93 -6.99 -10.17 5.33
CA GLU A 93 -7.50 -10.50 6.66
C GLU A 93 -6.67 -9.93 7.81
N ASN A 94 -5.34 -9.97 7.69
CA ASN A 94 -4.43 -9.67 8.80
C ASN A 94 -3.39 -8.60 8.48
N HIS A 95 -3.44 -8.03 7.29
CA HIS A 95 -2.53 -6.99 6.79
C HIS A 95 -1.04 -7.38 6.84
N CYS A 96 -0.75 -8.68 6.81
CA CYS A 96 0.63 -9.16 6.69
C CYS A 96 1.15 -8.93 5.28
N GLU A 97 2.24 -8.18 5.18
CA GLU A 97 2.91 -7.90 3.93
C GLU A 97 4.05 -8.89 3.67
N GLY A 98 4.11 -9.41 2.45
CA GLY A 98 5.19 -10.27 2.00
C GLY A 98 5.53 -10.04 0.53
N MET A 99 6.55 -10.70 0.04
CA MET A 99 7.07 -10.53 -1.31
C MET A 99 6.90 -11.81 -2.14
N VAL A 100 6.47 -11.65 -3.38
CA VAL A 100 6.59 -12.67 -4.41
C VAL A 100 7.80 -12.32 -5.27
N PRO A 101 8.89 -13.08 -5.22
CA PRO A 101 10.05 -12.83 -6.07
C PRO A 101 9.71 -13.00 -7.55
N MET A 102 10.32 -12.17 -8.40
CA MET A 102 10.12 -12.25 -9.86
C MET A 102 10.38 -13.64 -10.43
N ARG A 103 11.38 -14.36 -9.86
CA ARG A 103 11.77 -15.72 -10.29
C ARG A 103 10.71 -16.79 -10.00
N ASP A 104 9.78 -16.50 -9.06
CA ASP A 104 8.72 -17.44 -8.65
C ASP A 104 7.41 -17.18 -9.43
N LEU A 105 7.45 -16.26 -10.43
CA LEU A 105 6.40 -16.03 -11.41
C LEU A 105 6.64 -16.94 -12.64
N ASP A 106 6.21 -18.21 -12.53
CA ASP A 106 6.51 -19.25 -13.54
C ASP A 106 5.65 -19.14 -14.81
N ASP A 107 4.65 -18.28 -14.84
CA ASP A 107 3.66 -18.22 -15.92
C ASP A 107 4.14 -17.43 -17.15
N ASP A 108 5.04 -16.45 -17.00
CA ASP A 108 5.61 -15.62 -18.07
C ASP A 108 6.92 -14.92 -17.61
N TYR A 109 7.60 -14.32 -18.59
CA TYR A 109 8.69 -13.37 -18.30
C TYR A 109 8.11 -11.97 -18.19
N TYR A 110 8.38 -11.30 -17.08
CA TYR A 110 7.83 -9.98 -16.76
C TYR A 110 8.86 -8.88 -16.90
N ASP A 111 8.45 -7.79 -17.54
CA ASP A 111 9.20 -6.53 -17.58
C ASP A 111 8.52 -5.53 -16.64
N PHE A 112 9.32 -4.79 -15.89
CA PHE A 112 8.83 -3.72 -15.03
C PHE A 112 8.65 -2.42 -15.83
N ASP A 113 7.44 -1.90 -15.86
CA ASP A 113 7.10 -0.60 -16.43
C ASP A 113 7.11 0.45 -15.32
N GLU A 114 8.19 1.22 -15.24
CA GLU A 114 8.38 2.27 -14.23
C GLU A 114 7.34 3.41 -14.34
N ARG A 115 6.82 3.67 -15.55
CA ARG A 115 5.88 4.78 -15.78
C ARG A 115 4.49 4.47 -15.22
N ASN A 116 4.08 3.22 -15.36
CA ASN A 116 2.75 2.75 -14.96
C ASN A 116 2.77 1.94 -13.65
N TYR A 117 3.95 1.76 -13.03
CA TYR A 117 4.14 0.93 -11.83
C TYR A 117 3.44 -0.43 -11.95
N CYS A 118 3.76 -1.16 -13.03
CA CYS A 118 3.17 -2.46 -13.30
C CYS A 118 4.19 -3.44 -13.86
N LEU A 119 3.92 -4.74 -13.72
CA LEU A 119 4.63 -5.80 -14.43
C LEU A 119 3.82 -6.21 -15.64
N VAL A 120 4.49 -6.32 -16.79
CA VAL A 120 3.87 -6.72 -18.06
C VAL A 120 4.55 -7.98 -18.57
N GLY A 121 3.78 -9.05 -18.75
CA GLY A 121 4.25 -10.32 -19.30
C GLY A 121 4.56 -10.21 -20.78
N ARG A 122 5.70 -10.76 -21.23
CA ARG A 122 6.18 -10.68 -22.63
C ARG A 122 5.36 -11.56 -23.58
N ARG A 123 4.90 -12.74 -23.14
CA ARG A 123 4.22 -13.71 -24.00
C ARG A 123 2.70 -13.64 -23.86
N ARG A 124 2.20 -13.68 -22.63
CA ARG A 124 0.76 -13.73 -22.35
C ARG A 124 0.13 -12.37 -22.17
N HIS A 125 0.95 -11.31 -22.10
CA HIS A 125 0.51 -9.93 -21.81
C HIS A 125 -0.31 -9.80 -20.52
N ASN A 126 -0.12 -10.74 -19.58
CA ASN A 126 -0.67 -10.62 -18.25
C ASN A 126 -0.08 -9.37 -17.59
N ARG A 127 -0.90 -8.69 -16.80
CA ARG A 127 -0.49 -7.46 -16.15
C ARG A 127 -0.78 -7.54 -14.67
N TYR A 128 0.19 -7.15 -13.86
CA TYR A 128 0.04 -6.95 -12.42
C TYR A 128 0.14 -5.46 -12.12
N GLN A 129 -0.88 -4.92 -11.44
CA GLN A 129 -0.97 -3.51 -11.08
C GLN A 129 -1.21 -3.38 -9.57
N LEU A 130 -0.88 -2.19 -9.02
CA LEU A 130 -1.21 -1.85 -7.64
C LEU A 130 -2.71 -2.01 -7.39
N GLY A 131 -3.07 -2.65 -6.28
CA GLY A 131 -4.45 -2.91 -5.89
C GLY A 131 -5.13 -4.08 -6.61
N ASP A 132 -4.46 -4.78 -7.53
CA ASP A 132 -5.05 -5.98 -8.14
C ASP A 132 -5.23 -7.09 -7.08
N PRO A 133 -6.43 -7.72 -7.00
CA PRO A 133 -6.68 -8.83 -6.11
C PRO A 133 -5.99 -10.10 -6.62
N ILE A 134 -5.30 -10.78 -5.75
CA ILE A 134 -4.55 -12.00 -6.04
C ILE A 134 -4.80 -13.04 -4.96
N ARG A 135 -4.59 -14.31 -5.30
CA ARG A 135 -4.56 -15.40 -4.33
C ARG A 135 -3.14 -15.89 -4.18
N ILE A 136 -2.65 -15.87 -2.95
CA ILE A 136 -1.28 -16.21 -2.60
C ILE A 136 -1.23 -17.40 -1.66
N LYS A 137 -0.06 -18.03 -1.62
CA LYS A 137 0.29 -19.08 -0.66
C LYS A 137 1.55 -18.67 0.08
N VAL A 138 1.59 -18.92 1.38
CA VAL A 138 2.78 -18.68 2.19
C VAL A 138 3.84 -19.73 1.87
N ALA A 139 4.92 -19.31 1.21
CA ALA A 139 5.98 -20.21 0.75
C ALA A 139 7.11 -20.36 1.77
N ARG A 140 7.56 -19.23 2.32
CA ARG A 140 8.66 -19.18 3.29
C ARG A 140 8.48 -18.09 4.31
N VAL A 141 8.94 -18.35 5.53
CA VAL A 141 8.96 -17.40 6.63
C VAL A 141 10.40 -17.29 7.14
N ASN A 142 10.95 -16.10 7.18
CA ASN A 142 12.27 -15.83 7.70
C ASN A 142 12.19 -14.84 8.86
N LEU A 143 12.24 -15.35 10.08
CA LEU A 143 12.15 -14.56 11.31
C LEU A 143 13.36 -13.64 11.50
N GLU A 144 14.57 -14.09 11.13
CA GLU A 144 15.79 -13.30 11.31
C GLU A 144 15.79 -12.04 10.44
N LYS A 145 15.32 -12.18 9.19
CA LYS A 145 15.21 -11.08 8.23
C LYS A 145 13.88 -10.34 8.30
N LYS A 146 12.95 -10.83 9.11
CA LYS A 146 11.57 -10.32 9.20
C LYS A 146 10.90 -10.27 7.81
N GLN A 147 11.03 -11.35 7.03
CA GLN A 147 10.55 -11.44 5.64
C GLN A 147 9.61 -12.62 5.45
N LEU A 148 8.58 -12.39 4.65
CA LEU A 148 7.63 -13.38 4.17
C LEU A 148 7.76 -13.49 2.65
N ASP A 149 7.98 -14.71 2.16
CA ASP A 149 7.95 -15.01 0.73
C ASP A 149 6.63 -15.71 0.41
N PHE A 150 5.93 -15.19 -0.58
CA PHE A 150 4.67 -15.73 -1.08
C PHE A 150 4.84 -16.30 -2.48
N THR A 151 3.92 -17.19 -2.87
CA THR A 151 3.78 -17.68 -4.25
C THR A 151 2.37 -17.38 -4.73
N ILE A 152 2.22 -16.90 -5.96
CA ILE A 152 0.91 -16.61 -6.55
C ILE A 152 0.28 -17.92 -7.04
N ILE A 153 -0.96 -18.21 -6.61
CA ILE A 153 -1.75 -19.34 -7.07
C ILE A 153 -2.62 -18.91 -8.24
N SER A 154 -3.30 -17.78 -8.13
CA SER A 154 -4.15 -17.25 -9.20
C SER A 154 -4.23 -15.73 -9.17
N ASN A 155 -4.29 -15.14 -10.36
CA ASN A 155 -4.55 -13.72 -10.53
C ASN A 155 -6.05 -13.51 -10.79
N ASN A 156 -6.81 -13.16 -9.76
CA ASN A 156 -8.24 -12.90 -9.87
C ASN A 156 -8.56 -11.62 -10.66
N GLY A 157 -7.64 -10.66 -10.73
CA GLY A 157 -7.81 -9.39 -11.46
C GLY A 157 -7.86 -9.56 -12.98
N ALA A 158 -7.12 -10.52 -13.55
CA ALA A 158 -7.12 -10.76 -14.99
C ALA A 158 -8.44 -11.35 -15.51
N LYS A 159 -9.20 -12.08 -14.66
CA LYS A 159 -10.50 -12.66 -15.03
C LYS A 159 -11.64 -11.65 -14.98
N THR A 160 -11.58 -10.69 -14.07
CA THR A 160 -12.63 -9.65 -13.90
C THR A 160 -12.61 -8.64 -15.05
N LYS A 161 -11.45 -8.23 -15.54
CA LYS A 161 -11.35 -7.26 -16.67
C LYS A 161 -11.83 -7.87 -17.99
N LYS A 162 -11.65 -9.19 -18.23
CA LYS A 162 -12.20 -9.86 -19.43
C LYS A 162 -13.72 -10.00 -19.39
N LYS A 163 -14.35 -9.97 -18.23
CA LYS A 163 -15.81 -10.09 -18.09
C LYS A 163 -16.52 -8.75 -18.27
N THR A 164 -15.94 -7.66 -17.77
CA THR A 164 -16.44 -6.30 -17.99
C THR A 164 -16.28 -5.82 -19.41
N GLU A 165 -15.17 -6.11 -20.10
CA GLU A 165 -15.00 -5.74 -21.52
C GLU A 165 -15.94 -6.51 -22.47
N LYS A 166 -16.48 -7.69 -22.06
CA LYS A 166 -17.46 -8.42 -22.84
C LYS A 166 -18.91 -8.01 -22.59
N GLU A 167 -19.22 -7.42 -21.44
CA GLU A 167 -20.56 -6.90 -21.13
C GLU A 167 -20.80 -5.51 -21.69
N ASP A 168 -19.76 -4.66 -21.80
CA ASP A 168 -19.86 -3.31 -22.38
C ASP A 168 -19.90 -3.30 -23.93
N GLY A 169 -19.51 -4.40 -24.59
CA GLY A 169 -19.56 -4.54 -26.05
C GLY A 169 -20.90 -5.02 -26.65
N ALA A 170 -21.91 -5.31 -25.82
CA ALA A 170 -23.16 -5.97 -26.27
C ALA A 170 -24.39 -5.05 -26.28
N LYS A 171 -24.25 -3.74 -26.12
CA LYS A 171 -25.39 -2.80 -26.01
C LYS A 171 -25.50 -1.69 -27.07
N ASP A 172 -24.84 -1.83 -28.22
CA ASP A 172 -25.10 -0.89 -29.33
C ASP A 172 -25.47 -1.68 -30.60
N GLY A 173 -26.76 -1.84 -30.83
CA GLY A 173 -27.25 -2.49 -32.03
C GLY A 173 -28.77 -2.65 -32.18
N GLU A 174 -29.58 -1.78 -31.64
CA GLU A 174 -31.01 -1.79 -31.95
C GLU A 174 -31.45 -0.49 -32.66
N LYS A 175 -31.55 -0.58 -34.00
CA LYS A 175 -32.15 0.46 -34.84
C LYS A 175 -33.64 0.38 -34.75
N PRO A 176 -34.40 1.47 -34.52
CA PRO A 176 -35.84 1.45 -34.59
C PRO A 176 -36.32 1.34 -36.06
N LYS A 177 -37.11 0.32 -36.34
CA LYS A 177 -37.82 0.18 -37.61
C LYS A 177 -38.90 1.25 -37.75
N GLY A 178 -38.79 2.02 -38.80
CA GLY A 178 -39.75 3.05 -39.16
C GLY A 178 -41.12 2.49 -39.51
N SER A 179 -42.16 3.11 -38.93
CA SER A 179 -43.55 2.87 -39.29
C SER A 179 -43.89 3.55 -40.61
N LYS A 180 -44.37 2.76 -41.57
CA LYS A 180 -45.00 3.25 -42.80
C LYS A 180 -46.42 3.76 -42.49
N SER A 181 -46.64 5.05 -42.64
CA SER A 181 -47.99 5.63 -42.68
C SER A 181 -48.54 5.58 -44.11
N SER A 182 -49.74 5.04 -44.25
CA SER A 182 -50.52 4.89 -45.44
C SER A 182 -51.06 6.23 -45.96
N LYS A 183 -50.91 6.44 -47.28
CA LYS A 183 -51.58 7.47 -48.04
C LYS A 183 -53.07 7.18 -48.22
N GLY A 184 -53.93 7.99 -47.67
CA GLY A 184 -55.33 8.09 -48.06
C GLY A 184 -55.50 9.06 -49.22
N LYS A 185 -56.05 8.54 -50.34
CA LYS A 185 -56.59 9.36 -51.45
C LYS A 185 -57.84 10.08 -51.03
N ARG A 186 -57.99 11.35 -51.41
CA ARG A 186 -59.31 11.92 -51.71
C ARG A 186 -59.22 12.90 -52.87
N LYS A 187 -60.16 12.66 -53.80
CA LYS A 187 -60.50 13.48 -54.97
C LYS A 187 -61.18 14.79 -54.56
N ARG A 188 -60.86 15.84 -55.16
CA ARG A 188 -61.58 16.73 -56.08
C ARG A 188 -60.78 17.93 -56.40
#